data_be7fd1532e02fba2b8d377fee1197031
#
_entry.id   be7fd1532e02fba2b8d377fee1197031
#
_cell.length_a   1.000
_cell.length_b   1.000
_cell.length_c   1.000
_cell.angle_alpha   90.00
_cell.angle_beta   90.00
_cell.angle_gamma   90.00
#
_symmetry.space_group_name_H-M   'P 1'
#
loop_
_entity.id
_entity.type
_entity.pdbx_description
1 polymer ?
#
loop_
_entity_poly.entity_id
_entity_poly.type
_entity_poly.pdbx_seq_one_letter_code
_entity_poly.pdbx_strand_id
1 'polypeptide(L)'
;MSAAESAQSRSPHTYDGPVARAGTGDPSDSTLHGTLLDGRYLVQAKIASGGTSTVYRGLDVRLDRPVALKVMDSRYAGDDQFLTRFQLEARTVARLKHPGLVAVYDHGLDGRHPFLVMELIEGGTLRELLAERGPMPPHAVVAVLRPVLGGLAAAHRAGLVHRDVKPENVLISDDGDVKIADFGLVRAVAAAGITSANVILGTAAYLSPEQVREGNASPQSDVYSTGIVTYELLTGRVPFVGDSALSIAYQRLDNDVPPANAVIGGVPAQFDEFVARATARDPADRYADAIEMAAEMDAIAKELALPDFRVPAPSNSAQHRSAVLRHSQLSERPVHHPTRQLTRGPGDWSDPGHRADPEAEPDDHEYDPISGEFAGIAISEFIWERQHARRMVLVWVALVLAITGLVATVGWTIGSNLSGLL
;
A
#
# COMPACT_ATOMS: atom_id res chain seq x y z
N MET A 1 -36.20 21.61 -58.95
CA MET A 1 -36.56 22.51 -57.85
C MET A 1 -36.18 21.76 -56.57
N SER A 2 -35.00 21.93 -56.09
CA SER A 2 -34.49 22.89 -55.05
C SER A 2 -35.12 22.57 -53.70
N ALA A 3 -34.39 22.07 -52.71
CA ALA A 3 -33.46 22.84 -51.93
C ALA A 3 -32.60 21.88 -51.05
N ALA A 4 -31.32 22.15 -51.05
CA ALA A 4 -30.34 21.58 -50.16
C ALA A 4 -30.41 22.36 -48.84
N GLU A 5 -30.44 21.65 -47.70
CA GLU A 5 -30.33 22.25 -46.37
C GLU A 5 -29.03 21.79 -45.71
N SER A 6 -28.18 22.77 -45.47
CA SER A 6 -26.84 22.66 -44.94
C SER A 6 -26.86 22.36 -43.44
N ALA A 7 -26.37 21.21 -43.01
CA ALA A 7 -26.09 20.94 -41.63
C ALA A 7 -24.66 21.41 -41.28
N GLN A 8 -24.57 22.49 -40.49
CA GLN A 8 -23.33 22.99 -39.90
C GLN A 8 -22.84 22.03 -38.79
N SER A 9 -21.69 21.41 -39.03
CA SER A 9 -20.96 20.65 -38.04
C SER A 9 -20.34 21.61 -37.00
N ARG A 10 -20.73 21.44 -35.76
CA ARG A 10 -20.05 22.06 -34.62
C ARG A 10 -18.84 21.20 -34.24
N SER A 11 -17.64 21.78 -34.40
CA SER A 11 -16.37 21.24 -33.91
C SER A 11 -16.34 21.20 -32.40
N PRO A 12 -15.75 20.15 -31.76
CA PRO A 12 -15.56 20.12 -30.32
C PRO A 12 -14.44 21.10 -29.93
N HIS A 13 -14.67 21.84 -28.85
CA HIS A 13 -13.69 22.73 -28.25
C HIS A 13 -12.50 21.90 -27.74
N THR A 14 -11.33 22.07 -28.34
CA THR A 14 -10.05 21.60 -27.87
C THR A 14 -9.61 22.50 -26.72
N TYR A 15 -9.42 21.88 -25.56
CA TYR A 15 -8.85 22.54 -24.37
C TYR A 15 -7.32 22.56 -24.54
N ASP A 16 -6.78 23.70 -24.96
CA ASP A 16 -5.33 23.95 -25.05
C ASP A 16 -4.84 24.46 -23.69
N GLY A 17 -4.42 23.51 -22.81
CA GLY A 17 -3.63 23.79 -21.63
C GLY A 17 -2.15 23.62 -21.92
N PRO A 18 -1.25 24.37 -21.28
CA PRO A 18 0.17 24.35 -21.63
C PRO A 18 0.82 22.99 -21.33
N VAL A 19 1.34 22.36 -22.38
CA VAL A 19 2.18 21.15 -22.31
C VAL A 19 3.47 21.52 -21.59
N ALA A 20 3.64 21.07 -20.36
CA ALA A 20 4.90 21.20 -19.62
C ALA A 20 5.97 20.32 -20.29
N ARG A 21 7.07 20.95 -20.73
CA ARG A 21 8.27 20.28 -21.26
C ARG A 21 8.87 19.39 -20.18
N ALA A 22 9.13 18.13 -20.54
CA ALA A 22 9.85 17.16 -19.73
C ALA A 22 11.23 17.68 -19.34
N GLY A 23 11.46 17.79 -18.02
CA GLY A 23 12.79 17.99 -17.47
C GLY A 23 13.55 16.64 -17.52
N THR A 24 14.81 16.69 -17.88
CA THR A 24 15.76 15.58 -17.89
C THR A 24 16.10 15.19 -16.46
N GLY A 25 15.32 14.26 -15.88
CA GLY A 25 15.59 13.60 -14.60
C GLY A 25 15.87 12.12 -14.85
N ASP A 26 16.63 11.53 -13.95
CA ASP A 26 17.07 10.14 -13.91
C ASP A 26 15.94 9.15 -14.33
N PRO A 27 16.18 8.22 -15.28
CA PRO A 27 15.13 7.31 -15.78
C PRO A 27 14.60 6.30 -14.77
N SER A 28 15.12 6.22 -13.53
CA SER A 28 14.72 5.25 -12.51
C SER A 28 13.61 5.72 -11.55
N ASP A 29 13.22 7.00 -11.58
CA ASP A 29 12.18 7.57 -10.71
C ASP A 29 11.13 8.38 -11.51
N SER A 30 10.64 7.83 -12.62
CA SER A 30 9.51 8.41 -13.34
C SER A 30 8.24 8.26 -12.50
N THR A 31 8.03 9.17 -11.56
CA THR A 31 6.77 9.32 -10.87
C THR A 31 5.71 9.66 -11.91
N LEU A 32 4.71 8.79 -12.06
CA LEU A 32 3.55 9.04 -12.95
C LEU A 32 2.68 10.21 -12.47
N HIS A 33 3.15 10.97 -11.49
CA HIS A 33 2.43 12.12 -10.94
C HIS A 33 2.07 13.13 -12.03
N GLY A 34 0.81 13.53 -12.07
CA GLY A 34 0.27 14.44 -13.09
C GLY A 34 -0.02 13.79 -14.44
N THR A 35 0.27 12.49 -14.62
CA THR A 35 -0.06 11.75 -15.85
C THR A 35 -1.56 11.43 -15.89
N LEU A 36 -2.16 11.52 -17.05
CA LEU A 36 -3.55 11.14 -17.30
C LEU A 36 -3.59 9.79 -18.01
N LEU A 37 -3.85 8.72 -17.25
CA LEU A 37 -3.95 7.36 -17.80
C LEU A 37 -5.26 7.21 -18.59
N ASP A 38 -5.17 6.63 -19.78
CA ASP A 38 -6.30 6.41 -20.72
C ASP A 38 -7.16 7.68 -20.97
N GLY A 39 -6.53 8.86 -20.89
CA GLY A 39 -7.21 10.14 -21.03
C GLY A 39 -8.33 10.39 -20.00
N ARG A 40 -8.35 9.63 -18.87
CA ARG A 40 -9.42 9.68 -17.88
C ARG A 40 -8.96 9.69 -16.43
N TYR A 41 -7.91 8.98 -16.07
CA TYR A 41 -7.52 8.80 -14.68
C TYR A 41 -6.25 9.59 -14.37
N LEU A 42 -6.42 10.74 -13.71
CA LEU A 42 -5.31 11.60 -13.30
C LEU A 42 -4.59 10.99 -12.10
N VAL A 43 -3.31 10.68 -12.24
CA VAL A 43 -2.44 10.21 -11.15
C VAL A 43 -2.06 11.39 -10.26
N GLN A 44 -2.39 11.33 -8.96
CA GLN A 44 -2.16 12.44 -8.02
C GLN A 44 -0.99 12.20 -7.08
N ALA A 45 -1.07 11.21 -6.19
CA ALA A 45 -0.06 10.96 -5.18
C ALA A 45 0.21 9.46 -5.02
N LYS A 46 1.47 9.09 -4.76
CA LYS A 46 1.82 7.71 -4.45
C LYS A 46 1.35 7.35 -3.04
N ILE A 47 0.63 6.24 -2.90
CA ILE A 47 0.19 5.66 -1.63
C ILE A 47 1.19 4.59 -1.19
N ALA A 48 1.44 3.59 -2.05
CA ALA A 48 2.29 2.45 -1.72
C ALA A 48 3.05 1.97 -2.95
N SER A 49 4.20 1.34 -2.74
CA SER A 49 5.01 0.72 -3.78
C SER A 49 5.32 -0.72 -3.38
N GLY A 50 5.04 -1.67 -4.26
CA GLY A 50 5.37 -3.08 -4.11
C GLY A 50 6.35 -3.53 -5.20
N GLY A 51 6.72 -4.82 -5.18
CA GLY A 51 7.68 -5.38 -6.15
C GLY A 51 7.16 -5.52 -7.58
N THR A 52 5.85 -5.46 -7.78
CA THR A 52 5.20 -5.68 -9.08
C THR A 52 4.27 -4.56 -9.50
N SER A 53 3.94 -3.65 -8.60
CA SER A 53 3.01 -2.55 -8.85
C SER A 53 3.21 -1.40 -7.87
N THR A 54 2.74 -0.22 -8.25
CA THR A 54 2.63 0.94 -7.37
C THR A 54 1.17 1.39 -7.31
N VAL A 55 0.70 1.70 -6.11
CA VAL A 55 -0.66 2.21 -5.89
C VAL A 55 -0.59 3.72 -5.71
N TYR A 56 -1.42 4.42 -6.47
CA TYR A 56 -1.55 5.87 -6.42
C TYR A 56 -2.97 6.27 -6.02
N ARG A 57 -3.08 7.39 -5.34
CA ARG A 57 -4.30 8.17 -5.30
C ARG A 57 -4.49 8.81 -6.66
N GLY A 58 -5.69 8.77 -7.22
CA GLY A 58 -6.02 9.37 -8.50
C GLY A 58 -7.41 10.01 -8.50
N LEU A 59 -7.74 10.62 -9.63
CA LEU A 59 -9.04 11.23 -9.88
C LEU A 59 -9.59 10.71 -11.22
N ASP A 60 -10.80 10.15 -11.21
CA ASP A 60 -11.59 9.92 -12.43
C ASP A 60 -12.14 11.28 -12.89
N VAL A 61 -11.48 11.92 -13.86
CA VAL A 61 -11.83 13.28 -14.30
C VAL A 61 -13.19 13.36 -15.00
N ARG A 62 -13.77 12.23 -15.44
CA ARG A 62 -15.11 12.20 -16.06
C ARG A 62 -16.23 12.18 -15.04
N LEU A 63 -15.98 11.53 -13.89
CA LEU A 63 -16.96 11.37 -12.82
C LEU A 63 -16.67 12.25 -11.61
N ASP A 64 -15.58 13.01 -11.65
CA ASP A 64 -15.07 13.88 -10.56
C ASP A 64 -15.04 13.16 -9.21
N ARG A 65 -14.50 11.92 -9.20
CA ARG A 65 -14.41 11.13 -7.99
C ARG A 65 -13.00 10.62 -7.72
N PRO A 66 -12.57 10.57 -6.45
CA PRO A 66 -11.29 9.95 -6.09
C PRO A 66 -11.32 8.45 -6.34
N VAL A 67 -10.17 7.90 -6.77
CA VAL A 67 -9.96 6.49 -7.05
C VAL A 67 -8.58 6.05 -6.58
N ALA A 68 -8.40 4.75 -6.33
CA ALA A 68 -7.09 4.13 -6.21
C ALA A 68 -6.67 3.57 -7.57
N LEU A 69 -5.44 3.90 -8.00
CA LEU A 69 -4.86 3.45 -9.26
C LEU A 69 -3.70 2.51 -8.95
N LYS A 70 -3.89 1.21 -9.19
CA LYS A 70 -2.83 0.22 -9.09
C LYS A 70 -2.18 0.07 -10.45
N VAL A 71 -0.99 0.63 -10.61
CA VAL A 71 -0.22 0.61 -11.85
C VAL A 71 0.83 -0.49 -11.77
N MET A 72 0.79 -1.42 -12.72
CA MET A 72 1.72 -2.53 -12.80
C MET A 72 3.06 -2.06 -13.36
N ASP A 73 4.12 -2.73 -12.96
CA ASP A 73 5.46 -2.47 -13.49
C ASP A 73 5.48 -2.62 -15.01
N SER A 74 6.16 -1.71 -15.70
CA SER A 74 6.25 -1.67 -17.17
C SER A 74 6.89 -2.91 -17.80
N ARG A 75 7.60 -3.73 -17.00
CA ARG A 75 8.14 -5.03 -17.41
C ARG A 75 7.07 -5.99 -17.93
N TYR A 76 5.84 -5.86 -17.42
CA TYR A 76 4.72 -6.73 -17.77
C TYR A 76 3.95 -6.29 -19.00
N ALA A 77 4.21 -5.10 -19.53
CA ALA A 77 3.51 -4.57 -20.70
C ALA A 77 3.80 -5.33 -22.00
N GLY A 78 4.93 -6.05 -22.07
CA GLY A 78 5.30 -6.87 -23.22
C GLY A 78 4.93 -8.35 -23.10
N ASP A 79 4.27 -8.76 -22.02
CA ASP A 79 3.85 -10.14 -21.79
C ASP A 79 2.35 -10.30 -22.08
N ASP A 80 2.01 -10.79 -23.28
CA ASP A 80 0.62 -10.98 -23.72
C ASP A 80 -0.14 -11.99 -22.84
N GLN A 81 0.54 -12.98 -22.28
CA GLN A 81 -0.08 -13.95 -21.37
C GLN A 81 -0.45 -13.27 -20.04
N PHE A 82 0.45 -12.43 -19.52
CA PHE A 82 0.18 -11.62 -18.33
C PHE A 82 -1.00 -10.70 -18.59
N LEU A 83 -0.99 -9.91 -19.66
CA LEU A 83 -2.06 -8.96 -19.98
C LEU A 83 -3.43 -9.64 -20.13
N THR A 84 -3.47 -10.79 -20.81
CA THR A 84 -4.71 -11.57 -20.97
C THR A 84 -5.27 -12.04 -19.61
N ARG A 85 -4.41 -12.59 -18.75
CA ARG A 85 -4.82 -13.03 -17.40
C ARG A 85 -5.25 -11.85 -16.53
N PHE A 86 -4.48 -10.78 -16.53
CA PHE A 86 -4.78 -9.54 -15.81
C PHE A 86 -6.18 -9.00 -16.17
N GLN A 87 -6.49 -8.90 -17.46
CA GLN A 87 -7.79 -8.45 -17.94
C GLN A 87 -8.94 -9.40 -17.53
N LEU A 88 -8.72 -10.72 -17.62
CA LEU A 88 -9.73 -11.71 -17.25
C LEU A 88 -10.03 -11.66 -15.74
N GLU A 89 -8.99 -11.60 -14.91
CA GLU A 89 -9.11 -11.51 -13.46
C GLU A 89 -9.76 -10.17 -13.05
N ALA A 90 -9.33 -9.06 -13.63
CA ALA A 90 -9.93 -7.74 -13.38
C ALA A 90 -11.44 -7.73 -13.67
N ARG A 91 -11.86 -8.30 -14.81
CA ARG A 91 -13.29 -8.43 -15.18
C ARG A 91 -14.06 -9.33 -14.21
N THR A 92 -13.42 -10.38 -13.71
CA THR A 92 -14.06 -11.30 -12.75
C THR A 92 -14.26 -10.62 -11.40
N VAL A 93 -13.22 -9.96 -10.88
CA VAL A 93 -13.31 -9.21 -9.61
C VAL A 93 -14.29 -8.04 -9.71
N ALA A 94 -14.35 -7.32 -10.84
CA ALA A 94 -15.27 -6.20 -11.05
C ALA A 94 -16.76 -6.58 -10.97
N ARG A 95 -17.09 -7.87 -11.12
CA ARG A 95 -18.47 -8.38 -10.97
C ARG A 95 -18.84 -8.68 -9.52
N LEU A 96 -17.84 -8.78 -8.63
CA LEU A 96 -18.09 -9.06 -7.22
C LEU A 96 -18.60 -7.80 -6.53
N LYS A 97 -19.68 -7.95 -5.76
CA LYS A 97 -20.27 -6.87 -4.95
C LYS A 97 -20.45 -7.38 -3.53
N HIS A 98 -19.62 -6.89 -2.62
CA HIS A 98 -19.76 -7.20 -1.19
C HIS A 98 -19.15 -6.06 -0.38
N PRO A 99 -19.75 -5.63 0.75
CA PRO A 99 -19.22 -4.54 1.57
C PRO A 99 -17.81 -4.82 2.11
N GLY A 100 -17.44 -6.07 2.33
CA GLY A 100 -16.08 -6.48 2.73
C GLY A 100 -15.07 -6.60 1.59
N LEU A 101 -15.41 -6.18 0.35
CA LEU A 101 -14.51 -6.17 -0.80
C LEU A 101 -14.24 -4.75 -1.28
N VAL A 102 -13.00 -4.46 -1.64
CA VAL A 102 -12.67 -3.25 -2.39
C VAL A 102 -13.21 -3.39 -3.81
N ALA A 103 -14.04 -2.44 -4.26
CA ALA A 103 -14.65 -2.49 -5.58
C ALA A 103 -13.61 -2.18 -6.67
N VAL A 104 -13.63 -2.98 -7.75
CA VAL A 104 -12.88 -2.69 -8.99
C VAL A 104 -13.83 -1.97 -9.95
N TYR A 105 -13.39 -0.81 -10.44
CA TYR A 105 -14.20 0.05 -11.31
C TYR A 105 -13.85 -0.11 -12.78
N ASP A 106 -12.54 -0.22 -13.09
CA ASP A 106 -12.06 -0.25 -14.46
C ASP A 106 -10.65 -0.86 -14.52
N HIS A 107 -10.18 -1.18 -15.72
CA HIS A 107 -8.81 -1.58 -16.02
C HIS A 107 -8.39 -1.07 -17.38
N GLY A 108 -7.10 -0.86 -17.59
CA GLY A 108 -6.59 -0.38 -18.86
C GLY A 108 -5.10 -0.71 -19.06
N LEU A 109 -4.63 -0.30 -20.23
CA LEU A 109 -3.22 -0.29 -20.61
C LEU A 109 -2.92 1.06 -21.26
N ASP A 110 -2.13 1.90 -20.61
CA ASP A 110 -1.67 3.17 -21.18
C ASP A 110 -0.17 3.10 -21.46
N GLY A 111 0.18 3.11 -22.75
CA GLY A 111 1.55 2.89 -23.19
C GLY A 111 2.13 1.58 -22.66
N ARG A 112 3.02 1.66 -21.67
CA ARG A 112 3.67 0.51 -21.01
C ARG A 112 3.16 0.26 -19.60
N HIS A 113 2.05 0.81 -19.20
CA HIS A 113 1.52 0.75 -17.85
C HIS A 113 0.15 0.07 -17.82
N PRO A 114 0.07 -1.26 -17.59
CA PRO A 114 -1.20 -1.89 -17.24
C PRO A 114 -1.67 -1.32 -15.89
N PHE A 115 -2.94 -0.98 -15.78
CA PHE A 115 -3.47 -0.39 -14.55
C PHE A 115 -4.85 -0.90 -14.20
N LEU A 116 -5.17 -0.85 -12.91
CA LEU A 116 -6.47 -1.17 -12.33
C LEU A 116 -6.98 0.06 -11.59
N VAL A 117 -8.25 0.37 -11.78
CA VAL A 117 -8.95 1.45 -11.09
C VAL A 117 -9.86 0.86 -10.04
N MET A 118 -9.67 1.26 -8.80
CA MET A 118 -10.38 0.69 -7.65
C MET A 118 -10.99 1.77 -6.76
N GLU A 119 -11.88 1.34 -5.89
CA GLU A 119 -12.35 2.12 -4.75
C GLU A 119 -11.17 2.62 -3.92
N LEU A 120 -11.15 3.91 -3.65
CA LEU A 120 -10.18 4.51 -2.75
C LEU A 120 -10.72 4.40 -1.32
N ILE A 121 -10.01 3.66 -0.46
CA ILE A 121 -10.33 3.55 0.96
C ILE A 121 -9.49 4.61 1.69
N GLU A 122 -10.14 5.64 2.21
CA GLU A 122 -9.49 6.64 3.05
C GLU A 122 -9.35 6.08 4.47
N GLY A 123 -8.12 5.94 4.95
CA GLY A 123 -7.77 5.26 6.19
C GLY A 123 -6.40 4.59 6.09
N GLY A 124 -6.31 3.28 6.28
CA GLY A 124 -5.03 2.56 6.15
C GLY A 124 -5.17 1.05 6.11
N THR A 125 -4.06 0.36 6.28
CA THR A 125 -3.98 -1.10 6.26
C THR A 125 -4.07 -1.69 7.66
N LEU A 126 -4.52 -2.94 7.76
CA LEU A 126 -4.48 -3.71 9.01
C LEU A 126 -3.03 -3.90 9.50
N ARG A 127 -2.05 -3.97 8.58
CA ARG A 127 -0.62 -4.00 8.92
C ARG A 127 -0.20 -2.74 9.68
N GLU A 128 -0.61 -1.57 9.22
CA GLU A 128 -0.31 -0.30 9.88
C GLU A 128 -0.99 -0.21 11.24
N LEU A 129 -2.25 -0.66 11.35
CA LEU A 129 -2.97 -0.70 12.62
C LEU A 129 -2.29 -1.64 13.64
N LEU A 130 -1.88 -2.84 13.20
CA LEU A 130 -1.17 -3.81 14.04
C LEU A 130 0.19 -3.27 14.50
N ALA A 131 0.92 -2.58 13.63
CA ALA A 131 2.18 -1.93 13.98
C ALA A 131 2.00 -0.76 14.97
N GLU A 132 0.89 -0.03 14.87
CA GLU A 132 0.57 1.11 15.75
C GLU A 132 0.09 0.65 17.14
N ARG A 133 -0.74 -0.40 17.20
CA ARG A 133 -1.48 -0.77 18.43
C ARG A 133 -1.08 -2.10 19.03
N GLY A 134 -0.30 -2.92 18.33
CA GLY A 134 0.06 -4.26 18.77
C GLY A 134 -1.09 -5.26 18.66
N PRO A 135 -1.02 -6.37 19.45
CA PRO A 135 -2.01 -7.45 19.41
C PRO A 135 -3.42 -6.97 19.77
N MET A 136 -4.42 -7.62 19.19
CA MET A 136 -5.82 -7.25 19.32
C MET A 136 -6.57 -8.20 20.26
N PRO A 137 -7.49 -7.69 21.08
CA PRO A 137 -8.37 -8.55 21.87
C PRO A 137 -9.35 -9.31 20.97
N PRO A 138 -9.89 -10.47 21.40
CA PRO A 138 -10.76 -11.34 20.62
C PRO A 138 -11.92 -10.64 19.90
N HIS A 139 -12.62 -9.73 20.56
CA HIS A 139 -13.72 -8.97 19.94
C HIS A 139 -13.28 -8.05 18.78
N ALA A 140 -12.07 -7.49 18.87
CA ALA A 140 -11.51 -6.68 17.79
C ALA A 140 -11.08 -7.56 16.62
N VAL A 141 -10.53 -8.76 16.89
CA VAL A 141 -10.22 -9.76 15.87
C VAL A 141 -11.46 -10.17 15.08
N VAL A 142 -12.56 -10.46 15.78
CA VAL A 142 -13.86 -10.79 15.14
C VAL A 142 -14.35 -9.63 14.28
N ALA A 143 -14.26 -8.39 14.76
CA ALA A 143 -14.70 -7.21 14.02
C ALA A 143 -13.90 -6.99 12.72
N VAL A 144 -12.62 -7.33 12.71
CA VAL A 144 -11.78 -7.31 11.50
C VAL A 144 -12.12 -8.46 10.56
N LEU A 145 -12.20 -9.69 11.09
CA LEU A 145 -12.28 -10.89 10.25
C LEU A 145 -13.68 -11.13 9.66
N ARG A 146 -14.76 -10.71 10.33
CA ARG A 146 -16.11 -10.89 9.83
C ARG A 146 -16.33 -10.28 8.43
N PRO A 147 -15.99 -9.01 8.15
CA PRO A 147 -16.09 -8.45 6.80
C PRO A 147 -15.13 -9.12 5.80
N VAL A 148 -13.90 -9.46 6.22
CA VAL A 148 -12.91 -10.14 5.39
C VAL A 148 -13.42 -11.50 4.93
N LEU A 149 -13.89 -12.34 5.88
CA LEU A 149 -14.44 -13.66 5.59
C LEU A 149 -15.71 -13.55 4.72
N GLY A 150 -16.56 -12.55 4.96
CA GLY A 150 -17.73 -12.28 4.11
C GLY A 150 -17.32 -11.96 2.67
N GLY A 151 -16.29 -11.15 2.49
CA GLY A 151 -15.71 -10.83 1.17
C GLY A 151 -15.12 -12.05 0.48
N LEU A 152 -14.28 -12.83 1.18
CA LEU A 152 -13.72 -14.09 0.68
C LEU A 152 -14.81 -15.10 0.31
N ALA A 153 -15.85 -15.22 1.14
CA ALA A 153 -17.00 -16.10 0.86
C ALA A 153 -17.74 -15.69 -0.43
N ALA A 154 -17.88 -14.38 -0.69
CA ALA A 154 -18.47 -13.91 -1.95
C ALA A 154 -17.59 -14.26 -3.15
N ALA A 155 -16.27 -14.18 -3.01
CA ALA A 155 -15.32 -14.56 -4.05
C ALA A 155 -15.30 -16.07 -4.29
N HIS A 156 -15.26 -16.90 -3.23
CA HIS A 156 -15.27 -18.37 -3.33
C HIS A 156 -16.53 -18.88 -4.04
N ARG A 157 -17.72 -18.31 -3.74
CA ARG A 157 -18.96 -18.62 -4.48
C ARG A 157 -18.89 -18.30 -5.98
N ALA A 158 -18.09 -17.30 -6.35
CA ALA A 158 -17.86 -16.95 -7.76
C ALA A 158 -16.71 -17.76 -8.41
N GLY A 159 -16.15 -18.76 -7.71
CA GLY A 159 -15.03 -19.57 -8.18
C GLY A 159 -13.68 -18.83 -8.16
N LEU A 160 -13.58 -17.74 -7.41
CA LEU A 160 -12.35 -16.94 -7.30
C LEU A 160 -11.67 -17.18 -5.96
N VAL A 161 -10.37 -17.45 -6.00
CA VAL A 161 -9.50 -17.60 -4.82
C VAL A 161 -8.62 -16.35 -4.70
N HIS A 162 -8.49 -15.81 -3.48
CA HIS A 162 -7.71 -14.58 -3.26
C HIS A 162 -6.20 -14.80 -3.38
N ARG A 163 -5.68 -15.90 -2.83
CA ARG A 163 -4.28 -16.36 -2.92
C ARG A 163 -3.24 -15.55 -2.16
N ASP A 164 -3.56 -14.35 -1.69
CA ASP A 164 -2.61 -13.43 -1.03
C ASP A 164 -3.28 -12.71 0.16
N VAL A 165 -3.97 -13.47 1.02
CA VAL A 165 -4.59 -12.94 2.24
C VAL A 165 -3.49 -12.60 3.24
N LYS A 166 -3.38 -11.31 3.60
CA LYS A 166 -2.41 -10.78 4.57
C LYS A 166 -2.83 -9.40 5.08
N PRO A 167 -2.31 -8.92 6.21
CA PRO A 167 -2.72 -7.64 6.80
C PRO A 167 -2.50 -6.42 5.88
N GLU A 168 -1.56 -6.46 4.94
CA GLU A 168 -1.32 -5.40 3.96
C GLU A 168 -2.48 -5.25 2.96
N ASN A 169 -3.22 -6.34 2.71
CA ASN A 169 -4.34 -6.38 1.77
C ASN A 169 -5.70 -6.19 2.46
N VAL A 170 -5.74 -6.04 3.78
CA VAL A 170 -6.95 -5.67 4.53
C VAL A 170 -6.90 -4.18 4.83
N LEU A 171 -7.86 -3.43 4.29
CA LEU A 171 -7.97 -1.98 4.41
C LEU A 171 -9.04 -1.61 5.43
N ILE A 172 -8.79 -0.55 6.18
CA ILE A 172 -9.69 -0.03 7.21
C ILE A 172 -9.94 1.44 6.88
N SER A 173 -11.20 1.80 6.64
CA SER A 173 -11.57 3.19 6.36
C SER A 173 -11.58 4.03 7.65
N ASP A 174 -11.55 5.37 7.50
CA ASP A 174 -11.69 6.31 8.61
C ASP A 174 -13.05 6.13 9.33
N ASP A 175 -14.05 5.61 8.60
CA ASP A 175 -15.35 5.24 9.16
C ASP A 175 -15.37 3.88 9.86
N GLY A 176 -14.26 3.14 9.87
CA GLY A 176 -14.12 1.84 10.51
C GLY A 176 -14.64 0.66 9.67
N ASP A 177 -14.94 0.88 8.39
CA ASP A 177 -15.27 -0.20 7.46
C ASP A 177 -14.01 -1.00 7.12
N VAL A 178 -14.12 -2.33 7.19
CA VAL A 178 -13.02 -3.23 6.86
C VAL A 178 -13.29 -3.90 5.52
N LYS A 179 -12.32 -3.86 4.60
CA LYS A 179 -12.41 -4.44 3.26
C LYS A 179 -11.12 -5.15 2.89
N ILE A 180 -11.24 -6.27 2.16
CA ILE A 180 -10.09 -6.94 1.56
C ILE A 180 -9.90 -6.48 0.12
N ALA A 181 -8.65 -6.20 -0.24
CA ALA A 181 -8.20 -5.73 -1.55
C ALA A 181 -7.26 -6.74 -2.21
N ASP A 182 -6.93 -6.50 -3.46
CA ASP A 182 -5.82 -7.18 -4.15
C ASP A 182 -5.99 -8.69 -4.33
N PHE A 183 -7.14 -9.12 -4.86
CA PHE A 183 -7.27 -10.49 -5.37
C PHE A 183 -6.13 -10.80 -6.34
N GLY A 184 -5.47 -11.91 -6.16
CA GLY A 184 -4.25 -12.43 -6.75
C GLY A 184 -3.83 -12.10 -8.19
N LEU A 185 -4.25 -10.93 -8.72
CA LEU A 185 -3.89 -10.39 -10.04
C LEU A 185 -2.38 -10.43 -10.35
N VAL A 186 -1.56 -10.55 -9.31
CA VAL A 186 -0.10 -10.49 -9.41
C VAL A 186 0.54 -11.88 -9.45
N ARG A 187 -0.15 -12.95 -9.03
CA ARG A 187 0.44 -14.31 -9.02
C ARG A 187 0.43 -15.01 -10.38
N ALA A 188 -0.32 -14.52 -11.34
CA ALA A 188 -0.06 -14.82 -12.74
C ALA A 188 1.39 -14.51 -13.15
N VAL A 189 2.04 -13.57 -12.44
CA VAL A 189 3.44 -13.14 -12.62
C VAL A 189 4.44 -14.12 -12.01
N ALA A 190 4.16 -14.71 -10.86
CA ALA A 190 5.07 -15.67 -10.22
C ALA A 190 5.18 -16.99 -11.04
N ALA A 191 4.12 -17.37 -11.75
CA ALA A 191 4.15 -18.50 -12.69
C ALA A 191 5.03 -18.24 -13.93
N ALA A 192 5.37 -16.98 -14.22
CA ALA A 192 6.27 -16.57 -15.29
C ALA A 192 7.76 -16.51 -14.89
N GLY A 193 8.13 -16.96 -13.68
CA GLY A 193 9.54 -17.11 -13.27
C GLY A 193 10.26 -15.83 -12.83
N ILE A 194 9.53 -14.71 -12.62
CA ILE A 194 10.13 -13.44 -12.20
C ILE A 194 9.85 -13.20 -10.72
N THR A 195 10.73 -13.69 -9.85
CA THR A 195 10.64 -13.51 -8.40
C THR A 195 11.73 -12.57 -7.89
N SER A 196 11.34 -11.34 -7.53
CA SER A 196 12.23 -10.44 -6.78
C SER A 196 12.28 -10.90 -5.32
N ALA A 197 13.46 -11.19 -4.80
CA ALA A 197 13.68 -11.77 -3.47
C ALA A 197 12.99 -11.02 -2.30
N ASN A 198 12.85 -9.70 -2.38
CA ASN A 198 12.25 -8.87 -1.34
C ASN A 198 10.71 -8.95 -1.27
N VAL A 199 10.02 -9.26 -2.39
CA VAL A 199 8.54 -9.43 -2.42
C VAL A 199 8.15 -10.77 -1.80
N ILE A 200 9.04 -11.77 -1.90
CA ILE A 200 8.81 -13.11 -1.38
C ILE A 200 8.85 -13.11 0.16
N LEU A 201 9.66 -12.25 0.80
CA LEU A 201 9.90 -12.32 2.25
C LEU A 201 8.63 -12.04 3.07
N GLY A 202 7.91 -10.95 2.79
CA GLY A 202 6.69 -10.59 3.54
C GLY A 202 5.50 -11.51 3.25
N THR A 203 5.29 -11.89 1.99
CA THR A 203 4.20 -12.79 1.57
C THR A 203 4.43 -14.24 2.02
N ALA A 204 5.68 -14.69 2.14
CA ALA A 204 6.02 -16.05 2.54
C ALA A 204 5.42 -16.45 3.91
N ALA A 205 5.20 -15.48 4.82
CA ALA A 205 4.65 -15.74 6.14
C ALA A 205 3.22 -16.29 6.12
N TYR A 206 2.41 -16.01 5.07
CA TYR A 206 0.99 -16.36 5.00
C TYR A 206 0.66 -17.48 4.01
N LEU A 207 1.64 -17.94 3.20
CA LEU A 207 1.42 -19.00 2.23
C LEU A 207 0.94 -20.29 2.90
N SER A 208 0.00 -20.98 2.27
CA SER A 208 -0.39 -22.32 2.69
C SER A 208 0.64 -23.39 2.29
N PRO A 209 0.68 -24.56 2.95
CA PRO A 209 1.60 -25.64 2.61
C PRO A 209 1.55 -26.06 1.14
N GLU A 210 0.36 -26.19 0.55
CA GLU A 210 0.16 -26.55 -0.86
C GLU A 210 0.64 -25.45 -1.82
N GLN A 211 0.53 -24.18 -1.44
CA GLN A 211 1.09 -23.10 -2.23
C GLN A 211 2.63 -23.12 -2.23
N VAL A 212 3.24 -23.56 -1.13
CA VAL A 212 4.72 -23.71 -1.04
C VAL A 212 5.20 -24.92 -1.85
N ARG A 213 4.51 -26.06 -1.76
CA ARG A 213 4.90 -27.31 -2.42
C ARG A 213 4.66 -27.29 -3.93
N GLU A 214 3.48 -26.84 -4.34
CA GLU A 214 2.96 -27.05 -5.70
C GLU A 214 2.60 -25.77 -6.44
N GLY A 215 2.59 -24.62 -5.73
CA GLY A 215 2.11 -23.35 -6.28
C GLY A 215 0.58 -23.28 -6.46
N ASN A 216 -0.15 -24.35 -6.11
CA ASN A 216 -1.60 -24.42 -6.22
C ASN A 216 -2.28 -23.65 -5.11
N ALA A 217 -3.44 -23.07 -5.40
CA ALA A 217 -4.27 -22.39 -4.43
C ALA A 217 -5.74 -22.74 -4.62
N SER A 218 -6.42 -22.93 -3.50
CA SER A 218 -7.84 -23.27 -3.39
C SER A 218 -8.50 -22.34 -2.33
N PRO A 219 -9.82 -22.39 -2.14
CA PRO A 219 -10.48 -21.73 -1.01
C PRO A 219 -9.85 -22.06 0.34
N GLN A 220 -9.39 -23.29 0.53
CA GLN A 220 -8.70 -23.74 1.75
C GLN A 220 -7.32 -23.08 1.93
N SER A 221 -6.70 -22.59 0.85
CA SER A 221 -5.46 -21.81 0.96
C SER A 221 -5.74 -20.42 1.55
N ASP A 222 -6.85 -19.77 1.17
CA ASP A 222 -7.28 -18.49 1.76
C ASP A 222 -7.69 -18.67 3.25
N VAL A 223 -8.32 -19.81 3.57
CA VAL A 223 -8.63 -20.22 4.96
C VAL A 223 -7.34 -20.30 5.78
N TYR A 224 -6.31 -20.99 5.28
CA TYR A 224 -5.01 -21.10 5.95
C TYR A 224 -4.40 -19.72 6.21
N SER A 225 -4.31 -18.90 5.17
CA SER A 225 -3.75 -17.55 5.26
C SER A 225 -4.53 -16.67 6.26
N THR A 226 -5.87 -16.80 6.30
CA THR A 226 -6.72 -16.11 7.29
C THR A 226 -6.47 -16.63 8.70
N GLY A 227 -6.21 -17.92 8.88
CA GLY A 227 -5.77 -18.50 10.17
C GLY A 227 -4.46 -17.90 10.68
N ILE A 228 -3.47 -17.72 9.78
CA ILE A 228 -2.19 -17.07 10.12
C ILE A 228 -2.42 -15.59 10.49
N VAL A 229 -3.27 -14.87 9.74
CA VAL A 229 -3.66 -13.49 10.09
C VAL A 229 -4.33 -13.46 11.46
N THR A 230 -5.24 -14.40 11.76
CA THR A 230 -5.91 -14.50 13.07
C THR A 230 -4.91 -14.66 14.20
N TYR A 231 -3.97 -15.58 14.03
CA TYR A 231 -2.88 -15.80 15.00
C TYR A 231 -2.06 -14.52 15.23
N GLU A 232 -1.69 -13.83 14.14
CA GLU A 232 -0.91 -12.61 14.23
C GLU A 232 -1.68 -11.47 14.90
N LEU A 233 -2.99 -11.33 14.62
CA LEU A 233 -3.82 -10.34 15.28
C LEU A 233 -3.91 -10.59 16.80
N LEU A 234 -4.03 -11.86 17.21
CA LEU A 234 -4.10 -12.22 18.62
C LEU A 234 -2.76 -12.06 19.34
N THR A 235 -1.63 -12.32 18.68
CA THR A 235 -0.30 -12.42 19.31
C THR A 235 0.64 -11.27 19.00
N GLY A 236 0.33 -10.46 17.97
CA GLY A 236 1.21 -9.40 17.47
C GLY A 236 2.39 -9.90 16.62
N ARG A 237 2.48 -11.22 16.35
CA ARG A 237 3.57 -11.81 15.58
C ARG A 237 3.12 -13.01 14.75
N VAL A 238 3.79 -13.25 13.63
CA VAL A 238 3.56 -14.46 12.82
C VAL A 238 4.10 -15.71 13.53
N PRO A 239 3.50 -16.90 13.30
CA PRO A 239 3.91 -18.12 14.00
C PRO A 239 5.28 -18.65 13.58
N PHE A 240 5.69 -18.40 12.34
CA PHE A 240 6.95 -18.90 11.79
C PHE A 240 7.87 -17.73 11.45
N VAL A 241 9.11 -17.78 11.93
CA VAL A 241 10.15 -16.78 11.72
C VAL A 241 11.44 -17.46 11.25
N GLY A 242 12.27 -16.78 10.46
CA GLY A 242 13.51 -17.34 9.96
C GLY A 242 14.33 -16.33 9.18
N ASP A 243 15.56 -16.70 8.84
CA ASP A 243 16.54 -15.81 8.21
C ASP A 243 16.30 -15.61 6.71
N SER A 244 15.37 -16.37 6.11
CA SER A 244 15.01 -16.25 4.70
C SER A 244 13.53 -16.56 4.46
N ALA A 245 12.96 -16.01 3.39
CA ALA A 245 11.60 -16.32 2.96
C ALA A 245 11.37 -17.81 2.74
N LEU A 246 12.39 -18.51 2.24
CA LEU A 246 12.35 -19.94 1.98
C LEU A 246 12.31 -20.70 3.30
N SER A 247 13.15 -20.36 4.30
CA SER A 247 13.13 -20.95 5.64
C SER A 247 11.77 -20.77 6.30
N ILE A 248 11.18 -19.57 6.25
CA ILE A 248 9.84 -19.29 6.78
C ILE A 248 8.78 -20.12 6.06
N ALA A 249 8.87 -20.23 4.74
CA ALA A 249 7.92 -21.00 3.93
C ALA A 249 7.96 -22.49 4.22
N TYR A 250 9.14 -23.08 4.43
CA TYR A 250 9.29 -24.52 4.68
C TYR A 250 8.86 -24.95 6.09
N GLN A 251 9.00 -24.07 7.11
CA GLN A 251 8.62 -24.44 8.51
C GLN A 251 7.18 -24.96 8.60
N ARG A 252 6.23 -24.39 7.84
CA ARG A 252 4.83 -24.82 7.85
C ARG A 252 4.56 -26.19 7.23
N LEU A 253 5.53 -26.75 6.52
CA LEU A 253 5.40 -28.10 5.96
C LEU A 253 5.55 -29.16 7.06
N ASP A 254 6.34 -28.85 8.08
CA ASP A 254 6.75 -29.79 9.11
C ASP A 254 6.19 -29.45 10.50
N ASN A 255 5.82 -28.17 10.73
CA ASN A 255 5.37 -27.70 12.04
C ASN A 255 3.94 -27.16 11.98
N ASP A 256 3.17 -27.46 13.05
CA ASP A 256 1.86 -26.87 13.28
C ASP A 256 2.00 -25.47 13.88
N VAL A 257 0.98 -24.62 13.68
CA VAL A 257 0.92 -23.30 14.31
C VAL A 257 0.72 -23.49 15.82
N PRO A 258 1.56 -22.87 16.66
CA PRO A 258 1.41 -23.01 18.12
C PRO A 258 0.14 -22.30 18.61
N PRO A 259 -0.42 -22.70 19.77
CA PRO A 259 -1.58 -22.01 20.35
C PRO A 259 -1.28 -20.53 20.64
N ALA A 260 -2.21 -19.64 20.33
CA ALA A 260 -2.06 -18.20 20.58
C ALA A 260 -1.99 -17.92 22.10
N ASN A 261 -2.72 -18.68 22.93
CA ASN A 261 -2.72 -18.55 24.38
C ASN A 261 -1.36 -18.88 25.03
N ALA A 262 -0.52 -19.65 24.37
CA ALA A 262 0.86 -19.92 24.83
C ALA A 262 1.75 -18.66 24.66
N VAL A 263 1.34 -17.70 23.84
CA VAL A 263 2.07 -16.44 23.57
C VAL A 263 1.50 -15.31 24.41
N ILE A 264 0.17 -15.17 24.41
CA ILE A 264 -0.55 -14.15 25.18
C ILE A 264 -1.60 -14.83 26.04
N GLY A 265 -1.35 -14.87 27.36
CA GLY A 265 -2.30 -15.43 28.33
C GLY A 265 -3.65 -14.70 28.26
N GLY A 266 -4.74 -15.47 28.35
CA GLY A 266 -6.11 -14.93 28.31
C GLY A 266 -6.78 -14.95 26.94
N VAL A 267 -6.11 -15.43 25.89
CA VAL A 267 -6.77 -15.80 24.62
C VAL A 267 -7.67 -17.00 24.89
N PRO A 268 -9.00 -16.94 24.57
CA PRO A 268 -9.91 -18.06 24.77
C PRO A 268 -9.51 -19.29 23.94
N ALA A 269 -9.69 -20.48 24.52
CA ALA A 269 -9.32 -21.74 23.86
C ALA A 269 -10.02 -21.94 22.51
N GLN A 270 -11.23 -21.42 22.35
CA GLN A 270 -11.96 -21.46 21.09
C GLN A 270 -11.20 -20.80 19.93
N PHE A 271 -10.44 -19.74 20.21
CA PHE A 271 -9.58 -19.11 19.19
C PHE A 271 -8.35 -19.96 18.87
N ASP A 272 -7.79 -20.69 19.83
CA ASP A 272 -6.71 -21.65 19.57
C ASP A 272 -7.21 -22.79 18.66
N GLU A 273 -8.39 -23.34 18.94
CA GLU A 273 -9.02 -24.39 18.11
C GLU A 273 -9.36 -23.86 16.71
N PHE A 274 -9.90 -22.64 16.63
CA PHE A 274 -10.17 -21.97 15.35
C PHE A 274 -8.94 -21.81 14.49
N VAL A 275 -7.84 -21.30 15.06
CA VAL A 275 -6.56 -21.15 14.38
C VAL A 275 -5.98 -22.50 13.98
N ALA A 276 -5.97 -23.47 14.90
CA ALA A 276 -5.43 -24.80 14.65
C ALA A 276 -6.14 -25.50 13.48
N ARG A 277 -7.49 -25.46 13.45
CA ARG A 277 -8.26 -26.00 12.33
C ARG A 277 -8.00 -25.25 11.03
N ALA A 278 -8.01 -23.92 11.05
CA ALA A 278 -7.76 -23.12 9.84
C ALA A 278 -6.37 -23.38 9.26
N THR A 279 -5.38 -23.63 10.12
CA THR A 279 -3.98 -23.79 9.72
C THR A 279 -3.51 -25.26 9.70
N ALA A 280 -4.43 -26.23 9.70
CA ALA A 280 -4.09 -27.64 9.52
C ALA A 280 -3.29 -27.85 8.22
N ARG A 281 -2.29 -28.76 8.28
CA ARG A 281 -1.38 -28.96 7.12
C ARG A 281 -2.09 -29.59 5.93
N ASP A 282 -3.01 -30.53 6.18
CA ASP A 282 -3.87 -31.07 5.13
C ASP A 282 -5.06 -30.12 4.88
N PRO A 283 -5.27 -29.65 3.62
CA PRO A 283 -6.43 -28.83 3.29
C PRO A 283 -7.77 -29.48 3.64
N ALA A 284 -7.88 -30.81 3.64
CA ALA A 284 -9.10 -31.54 3.98
C ALA A 284 -9.52 -31.43 5.47
N ASP A 285 -8.54 -31.15 6.35
CA ASP A 285 -8.79 -30.98 7.80
C ASP A 285 -9.19 -29.53 8.16
N ARG A 286 -9.13 -28.60 7.20
CA ARG A 286 -9.48 -27.20 7.42
C ARG A 286 -10.98 -26.95 7.25
N TYR A 287 -11.39 -25.71 7.43
CA TYR A 287 -12.68 -25.24 6.93
C TYR A 287 -12.69 -25.35 5.40
N ALA A 288 -13.79 -25.82 4.83
CA ALA A 288 -13.92 -26.04 3.39
C ALA A 288 -13.74 -24.74 2.56
N ASP A 289 -14.22 -23.64 3.12
CA ASP A 289 -14.12 -22.30 2.52
C ASP A 289 -14.30 -21.20 3.58
N ALA A 290 -14.32 -19.94 3.12
CA ALA A 290 -14.57 -18.79 4.00
C ALA A 290 -15.99 -18.73 4.54
N ILE A 291 -16.97 -19.44 3.96
CA ILE A 291 -18.36 -19.49 4.47
C ILE A 291 -18.39 -20.30 5.76
N GLU A 292 -17.81 -21.50 5.75
CA GLU A 292 -17.74 -22.34 6.94
C GLU A 292 -16.90 -21.67 8.04
N MET A 293 -15.76 -21.06 7.67
CA MET A 293 -14.90 -20.34 8.60
C MET A 293 -15.61 -19.14 9.25
N ALA A 294 -16.40 -18.39 8.48
CA ALA A 294 -17.21 -17.27 9.00
C ALA A 294 -18.28 -17.74 9.99
N ALA A 295 -18.97 -18.85 9.67
CA ALA A 295 -19.99 -19.41 10.54
C ALA A 295 -19.42 -19.85 11.90
N GLU A 296 -18.23 -20.45 11.91
CA GLU A 296 -17.53 -20.81 13.13
C GLU A 296 -17.10 -19.59 13.94
N MET A 297 -16.54 -18.56 13.28
CA MET A 297 -16.19 -17.29 13.94
C MET A 297 -17.39 -16.65 14.62
N ASP A 298 -18.55 -16.64 13.97
CA ASP A 298 -19.80 -16.09 14.51
C ASP A 298 -20.32 -16.95 15.68
N ALA A 299 -20.17 -18.28 15.64
CA ALA A 299 -20.51 -19.18 16.73
C ALA A 299 -19.65 -18.91 17.97
N ILE A 300 -18.33 -18.79 17.80
CA ILE A 300 -17.38 -18.45 18.88
C ILE A 300 -17.71 -17.07 19.47
N ALA A 301 -17.96 -16.06 18.62
CA ALA A 301 -18.31 -14.72 19.10
C ALA A 301 -19.58 -14.72 19.95
N LYS A 302 -20.58 -15.52 19.57
CA LYS A 302 -21.84 -15.69 20.30
C LYS A 302 -21.63 -16.46 21.61
N GLU A 303 -20.88 -17.57 21.59
CA GLU A 303 -20.59 -18.39 22.78
C GLU A 303 -19.88 -17.56 23.85
N LEU A 304 -18.87 -16.78 23.45
CA LEU A 304 -18.09 -15.94 24.34
C LEU A 304 -18.76 -14.61 24.67
N ALA A 305 -19.97 -14.35 24.14
CA ALA A 305 -20.70 -13.09 24.29
C ALA A 305 -19.82 -11.86 24.01
N LEU A 306 -19.01 -11.92 22.94
CA LEU A 306 -18.09 -10.85 22.61
C LEU A 306 -18.85 -9.57 22.22
N PRO A 307 -18.45 -8.40 22.75
CA PRO A 307 -19.11 -7.14 22.44
C PRO A 307 -18.84 -6.72 20.98
N ASP A 308 -19.78 -5.97 20.42
CA ASP A 308 -19.55 -5.28 19.15
C ASP A 308 -18.38 -4.28 19.28
N PHE A 309 -17.58 -4.23 18.24
CA PHE A 309 -16.41 -3.36 18.20
C PHE A 309 -16.28 -2.68 16.84
N ARG A 310 -16.02 -1.38 16.84
CA ARG A 310 -15.69 -0.62 15.64
C ARG A 310 -14.18 -0.57 15.49
N VAL A 311 -13.66 -1.08 14.39
CA VAL A 311 -12.23 -1.09 14.12
C VAL A 311 -11.76 0.33 13.82
N PRO A 312 -10.83 0.89 14.62
CA PRO A 312 -10.29 2.21 14.31
C PRO A 312 -9.33 2.15 13.13
N ALA A 313 -9.34 3.18 12.28
CA ALA A 313 -8.31 3.35 11.27
C ALA A 313 -6.94 3.64 11.92
N PRO A 314 -5.82 3.24 11.30
CA PRO A 314 -4.48 3.65 11.76
C PRO A 314 -4.27 5.14 11.58
N SER A 315 -3.71 5.82 12.60
CA SER A 315 -3.55 7.28 12.61
C SER A 315 -2.47 7.78 11.66
N ASN A 316 -1.42 6.97 11.40
CA ASN A 316 -0.25 7.31 10.60
C ASN A 316 -0.13 6.48 9.33
N SER A 317 -1.21 6.34 8.57
CA SER A 317 -1.22 5.54 7.35
C SER A 317 -0.49 6.19 6.17
N ALA A 318 -0.06 5.37 5.21
CA ALA A 318 0.45 5.84 3.92
C ALA A 318 -0.59 6.65 3.16
N GLN A 319 -1.87 6.30 3.31
CA GLN A 319 -2.99 6.99 2.70
C GLN A 319 -3.14 8.42 3.26
N HIS A 320 -3.12 8.60 4.59
CA HIS A 320 -3.16 9.93 5.21
C HIS A 320 -1.98 10.79 4.78
N ARG A 321 -0.75 10.23 4.74
CA ARG A 321 0.42 10.96 4.24
C ARG A 321 0.27 11.39 2.78
N SER A 322 -0.31 10.57 1.92
CA SER A 322 -0.57 10.91 0.51
C SER A 322 -1.59 12.04 0.36
N ALA A 323 -2.59 12.08 1.23
CA ALA A 323 -3.59 13.15 1.26
C ALA A 323 -3.00 14.51 1.67
N VAL A 324 -2.11 14.51 2.67
CA VAL A 324 -1.39 15.73 3.12
C VAL A 324 -0.47 16.27 2.02
N LEU A 325 0.28 15.40 1.33
CA LEU A 325 1.14 15.80 0.20
C LEU A 325 0.35 16.47 -0.93
N ARG A 326 -0.86 15.98 -1.23
CA ARG A 326 -1.75 16.61 -2.20
C ARG A 326 -2.16 18.02 -1.74
N HIS A 327 -2.49 18.19 -0.47
CA HIS A 327 -2.96 19.48 0.05
C HIS A 327 -1.86 20.54 -0.01
N SER A 328 -0.62 20.21 0.36
CA SER A 328 0.52 21.12 0.25
C SER A 328 0.82 21.51 -1.20
N GLN A 329 0.77 20.58 -2.15
CA GLN A 329 0.98 20.88 -3.58
C GLN A 329 -0.10 21.75 -4.21
N LEU A 330 -1.36 21.66 -3.75
CA LEU A 330 -2.44 22.55 -4.19
C LEU A 330 -2.30 23.97 -3.61
N SER A 331 -1.74 24.08 -2.40
CA SER A 331 -1.49 25.38 -1.73
C SER A 331 -0.30 26.13 -2.31
N GLU A 332 0.66 25.43 -2.94
CA GLU A 332 1.82 26.05 -3.61
C GLU A 332 1.53 26.57 -5.01
N ARG A 333 0.35 26.31 -5.58
CA ARG A 333 -0.06 26.98 -6.83
C ARG A 333 -0.48 28.41 -6.49
N PRO A 334 0.29 29.45 -6.90
CA PRO A 334 -0.14 30.81 -6.69
C PRO A 334 -1.42 31.02 -7.48
N VAL A 335 -2.51 31.21 -6.76
CA VAL A 335 -3.77 31.66 -7.35
C VAL A 335 -3.54 33.12 -7.77
N HIS A 336 -3.03 33.32 -8.98
CA HIS A 336 -3.08 34.62 -9.59
C HIS A 336 -4.55 34.95 -9.88
N HIS A 337 -5.20 35.55 -8.89
CA HIS A 337 -6.39 36.32 -9.18
C HIS A 337 -5.91 37.59 -9.91
N PRO A 338 -6.26 37.79 -11.18
CA PRO A 338 -6.04 39.08 -11.80
C PRO A 338 -6.93 40.10 -11.06
N THR A 339 -6.34 40.79 -10.09
CA THR A 339 -6.95 42.00 -9.54
C THR A 339 -7.06 42.97 -10.67
N ARG A 340 -8.26 43.11 -11.18
CA ARG A 340 -8.60 44.16 -12.16
C ARG A 340 -8.35 45.46 -11.44
N GLN A 341 -7.21 46.10 -11.70
CA GLN A 341 -6.96 47.48 -11.28
C GLN A 341 -7.98 48.33 -11.99
N LEU A 342 -9.02 48.77 -11.29
CA LEU A 342 -9.86 49.87 -11.68
C LEU A 342 -9.01 51.12 -11.54
N THR A 343 -8.38 51.57 -12.61
CA THR A 343 -7.82 52.90 -12.72
C THR A 343 -8.98 53.89 -12.65
N ARG A 344 -9.17 54.47 -11.48
CA ARG A 344 -10.06 55.60 -11.26
C ARG A 344 -9.35 56.82 -11.85
N GLY A 345 -9.92 57.41 -12.86
CA GLY A 345 -9.45 58.67 -13.43
C GLY A 345 -9.51 59.80 -12.37
N PRO A 346 -8.71 60.86 -12.54
CA PRO A 346 -8.63 61.94 -11.59
C PRO A 346 -9.92 62.82 -11.69
N GLY A 347 -10.73 62.76 -10.65
CA GLY A 347 -11.95 63.55 -10.47
C GLY A 347 -12.23 63.69 -9.00
N ASP A 348 -11.74 64.78 -8.47
CA ASP A 348 -12.25 65.65 -7.46
C ASP A 348 -13.12 65.07 -6.32
N TRP A 349 -12.53 65.00 -5.10
CA TRP A 349 -13.20 65.24 -3.82
C TRP A 349 -12.14 65.66 -2.78
N SER A 350 -12.14 66.96 -2.48
CA SER A 350 -11.47 67.56 -1.31
C SER A 350 -12.24 67.15 -0.08
N ASP A 351 -11.59 66.49 0.87
CA ASP A 351 -12.06 66.40 2.23
C ASP A 351 -10.89 66.76 3.19
N PRO A 352 -11.05 67.76 4.09
CA PRO A 352 -9.97 68.20 4.93
C PRO A 352 -9.99 67.47 6.28
N GLY A 353 -8.87 66.86 6.64
CA GLY A 353 -8.55 66.70 8.01
C GLY A 353 -8.44 65.28 8.52
N HIS A 354 -7.26 64.69 8.39
CA HIS A 354 -6.68 63.89 9.47
C HIS A 354 -5.15 64.07 9.45
N ARG A 355 -4.64 64.51 10.58
CA ARG A 355 -3.22 64.68 10.84
C ARG A 355 -2.52 63.35 10.77
N ALA A 356 -1.43 63.26 10.03
CA ALA A 356 -0.46 62.24 10.11
C ALA A 356 0.36 62.39 11.40
N ASP A 357 0.44 61.32 12.17
CA ASP A 357 1.52 61.13 13.13
C ASP A 357 2.70 60.50 12.41
N PRO A 358 3.89 61.03 12.50
CA PRO A 358 5.10 60.40 12.04
C PRO A 358 5.71 59.56 13.16
N GLU A 359 6.38 58.50 12.80
CA GLU A 359 7.22 57.60 13.57
C GLU A 359 6.59 56.25 13.94
N ALA A 360 6.73 55.30 13.00
CA ALA A 360 6.95 53.90 13.32
C ALA A 360 8.13 53.44 12.45
N GLU A 361 9.25 53.21 13.06
CA GLU A 361 10.42 52.59 12.50
C GLU A 361 10.09 51.15 12.05
N PRO A 362 10.67 50.61 10.98
CA PRO A 362 10.51 49.21 10.63
C PRO A 362 11.34 48.36 11.58
N ASP A 363 10.70 47.52 12.36
CA ASP A 363 11.32 46.43 13.12
C ASP A 363 11.87 45.42 12.14
N ASP A 364 13.19 45.42 11.92
CA ASP A 364 13.96 44.36 11.30
C ASP A 364 14.02 43.17 12.27
N HIS A 365 12.98 42.32 12.23
CA HIS A 365 13.08 40.99 12.82
C HIS A 365 13.83 40.09 11.89
N GLU A 366 15.13 39.99 12.14
CA GLU A 366 16.02 38.96 11.63
C GLU A 366 15.40 37.58 11.95
N TYR A 367 14.97 36.86 10.88
CA TYR A 367 14.35 35.54 10.98
C TYR A 367 15.45 34.52 11.29
N ASP A 368 15.57 34.12 12.57
CA ASP A 368 16.45 33.05 13.02
C ASP A 368 15.73 31.69 12.82
N PRO A 369 16.16 30.84 11.85
CA PRO A 369 15.37 29.67 11.45
C PRO A 369 15.57 28.40 12.30
N ILE A 370 16.20 28.46 13.50
CA ILE A 370 16.61 27.26 14.23
C ILE A 370 16.27 27.32 15.73
N SER A 371 15.12 27.79 16.12
CA SER A 371 14.62 27.64 17.50
C SER A 371 13.17 27.20 17.53
N GLY A 372 12.95 25.90 17.35
CA GLY A 372 11.63 25.25 17.52
C GLY A 372 11.80 23.95 18.31
N GLU A 373 11.06 23.81 19.40
CA GLU A 373 10.84 22.54 20.08
C GLU A 373 9.60 21.88 19.46
N PHE A 374 9.73 20.62 19.06
CA PHE A 374 8.60 19.77 18.68
C PHE A 374 8.44 18.68 19.73
N ALA A 375 7.30 18.64 20.41
CA ALA A 375 6.98 17.70 21.48
C ALA A 375 7.99 17.67 22.65
N GLY A 376 8.61 18.82 22.99
CA GLY A 376 9.55 18.93 24.10
C GLY A 376 10.96 18.46 23.78
N ILE A 377 11.29 18.25 22.49
CA ILE A 377 12.62 17.86 22.01
C ILE A 377 13.11 18.91 21.01
N ALA A 378 14.32 19.44 21.23
CA ALA A 378 14.91 20.44 20.34
C ALA A 378 15.18 19.85 18.94
N ILE A 379 14.79 20.56 17.88
CA ILE A 379 14.97 20.12 16.48
C ILE A 379 16.44 19.84 16.16
N SER A 380 17.38 20.46 16.86
CA SER A 380 18.81 20.22 16.75
C SER A 380 19.24 18.79 17.12
N GLU A 381 18.53 18.09 18.03
CA GLU A 381 18.85 16.70 18.39
C GLU A 381 18.50 15.72 17.28
N PHE A 382 17.43 15.96 16.51
CA PHE A 382 17.08 15.14 15.34
C PHE A 382 18.09 15.20 14.21
N ILE A 383 18.76 16.33 14.04
CA ILE A 383 19.80 16.50 13.00
C ILE A 383 21.09 15.79 13.41
N TRP A 384 21.38 15.73 14.71
CA TRP A 384 22.59 15.11 15.25
C TRP A 384 22.57 13.59 15.14
N GLU A 385 21.46 12.93 15.44
CA GLU A 385 21.30 11.49 15.30
C GLU A 385 21.41 11.02 13.84
N ARG A 386 20.89 11.78 12.89
CA ARG A 386 20.98 11.48 11.46
C ARG A 386 22.40 11.55 10.91
N GLN A 387 23.25 12.40 11.47
CA GLN A 387 24.67 12.50 11.09
C GLN A 387 25.49 11.34 11.68
N HIS A 388 25.16 10.88 12.90
CA HIS A 388 25.84 9.74 13.52
C HIS A 388 25.53 8.43 12.79
N ALA A 389 24.30 8.19 12.38
CA ALA A 389 23.92 7.01 11.62
C ALA A 389 24.69 6.91 10.28
N ARG A 390 24.86 8.02 9.56
CA ARG A 390 25.65 8.05 8.31
C ARG A 390 27.13 7.78 8.53
N ARG A 391 27.72 8.30 9.61
CA ARG A 391 29.12 8.04 9.96
C ARG A 391 29.37 6.59 10.35
N MET A 392 28.45 5.97 11.08
CA MET A 392 28.54 4.54 11.44
C MET A 392 28.49 3.65 10.18
N VAL A 393 27.63 3.93 9.21
CA VAL A 393 27.59 3.20 7.93
C VAL A 393 28.92 3.30 7.19
N LEU A 394 29.53 4.50 7.12
CA LEU A 394 30.83 4.68 6.47
C LEU A 394 31.95 3.93 7.19
N VAL A 395 31.93 3.87 8.53
CA VAL A 395 32.90 3.10 9.32
C VAL A 395 32.76 1.61 9.03
N TRP A 396 31.53 1.09 8.98
CA TRP A 396 31.29 -0.32 8.64
C TRP A 396 31.72 -0.68 7.21
N VAL A 397 31.46 0.17 6.24
CA VAL A 397 31.92 -0.02 4.85
C VAL A 397 33.46 -0.02 4.78
N ALA A 398 34.13 0.90 5.46
CA ALA A 398 35.59 0.96 5.50
C ALA A 398 36.17 -0.31 6.18
N LEU A 399 35.55 -0.80 7.25
CA LEU A 399 35.95 -2.03 7.94
C LEU A 399 35.85 -3.26 7.03
N VAL A 400 34.72 -3.40 6.31
CA VAL A 400 34.51 -4.51 5.37
C VAL A 400 35.54 -4.47 4.24
N LEU A 401 35.82 -3.31 3.69
CA LEU A 401 36.84 -3.15 2.64
C LEU A 401 38.25 -3.47 3.15
N ALA A 402 38.58 -3.10 4.39
CA ALA A 402 39.88 -3.42 5.01
C ALA A 402 40.06 -4.94 5.22
N ILE A 403 38.98 -5.63 5.70
CA ILE A 403 39.02 -7.08 5.90
C ILE A 403 39.12 -7.80 4.55
N THR A 404 38.39 -7.36 3.53
CA THR A 404 38.46 -7.95 2.18
C THR A 404 39.85 -7.77 1.57
N GLY A 405 40.47 -6.59 1.74
CA GLY A 405 41.86 -6.33 1.30
C GLY A 405 42.87 -7.22 2.03
N LEU A 406 42.70 -7.44 3.34
CA LEU A 406 43.56 -8.32 4.13
C LEU A 406 43.46 -9.77 3.64
N VAL A 407 42.25 -10.28 3.43
CA VAL A 407 42.03 -11.65 2.92
C VAL A 407 42.64 -11.84 1.53
N ALA A 408 42.49 -10.84 0.64
CA ALA A 408 43.09 -10.86 -0.69
C ALA A 408 44.62 -10.87 -0.65
N THR A 409 45.27 -10.07 0.24
CA THR A 409 46.71 -10.05 0.39
C THR A 409 47.25 -11.36 1.00
N VAL A 410 46.58 -11.94 1.99
CA VAL A 410 46.95 -13.24 2.54
C VAL A 410 46.79 -14.35 1.48
N GLY A 411 45.71 -14.35 0.73
CA GLY A 411 45.49 -15.30 -0.37
C GLY A 411 46.59 -15.19 -1.47
N TRP A 412 46.99 -13.95 -1.83
CA TRP A 412 48.04 -13.71 -2.78
C TRP A 412 49.40 -14.20 -2.28
N THR A 413 49.76 -13.92 -1.02
CA THR A 413 51.04 -14.34 -0.42
C THR A 413 51.14 -15.84 -0.29
N ILE A 414 50.06 -16.55 0.07
CA ILE A 414 50.02 -18.00 0.11
C ILE A 414 50.15 -18.59 -1.30
N GLY A 415 49.39 -18.06 -2.28
CA GLY A 415 49.45 -18.51 -3.67
C GLY A 415 50.79 -18.31 -4.37
N SER A 416 51.46 -17.20 -4.11
CA SER A 416 52.77 -16.91 -4.68
C SER A 416 53.94 -17.72 -4.06
N ASN A 417 53.79 -18.16 -2.80
CA ASN A 417 54.78 -19.02 -2.15
C ASN A 417 54.59 -20.52 -2.47
N LEU A 418 53.40 -20.96 -2.89
CA LEU A 418 53.21 -22.37 -3.30
C LEU A 418 53.78 -22.69 -4.70
N SER A 419 53.94 -21.69 -5.59
CA SER A 419 54.55 -21.87 -6.92
C SER A 419 56.05 -22.05 -6.89
N GLY A 420 56.71 -21.93 -5.74
CA GLY A 420 58.15 -22.19 -5.54
C GLY A 420 58.49 -23.56 -4.95
N LEU A 421 57.45 -24.41 -4.67
CA LEU A 421 57.62 -25.72 -4.03
C LEU A 421 57.18 -26.90 -4.95
N LEU A 422 56.78 -26.63 -6.19
CA LEU A 422 56.63 -27.55 -7.31
C LEU A 422 57.67 -27.24 -8.41
#